data_2813dd9ee32aa166d17abcc3e4bda333
#
_entry.id   2813dd9ee32aa166d17abcc3e4bda333
#
_cell.length_a   1.000
_cell.length_b   1.000
_cell.length_c   1.000
_cell.angle_alpha   90.00
_cell.angle_beta   90.00
_cell.angle_gamma   90.00
#
_symmetry.space_group_name_H-M   'P 1'
#
loop_
_entity.id
_entity.type
_entity.pdbx_description
1 polymer ?
#
loop_
_entity_poly.entity_id
_entity_poly.type
_entity_poly.pdbx_seq_one_letter_code
_entity_poly.pdbx_strand_id
1 'polypeptide(L)'
;RQVGVPYIIVFLNKCDMVDDEELLDLVEMEVRELLNEYDFPGDDTPVIRGSALKALEGDPKWVPAIHELMEAVDSYIPTPTRDTDKPFLMPVEDVFTITGRGTVATGRVERGQLNLNDPLEIVGIHETKNTVATGIEMFRKLLDYAESGDNVGVLLRGVNLSLIHI
;
A
#
# COMPACT_ATOMS: atom_id res chain seq x y z
N ARG A 1 -4.70 13.70 -2.25
CA ARG A 1 -5.32 13.91 -3.57
C ARG A 1 -4.43 13.45 -4.72
N GLN A 2 -3.16 13.84 -4.76
CA GLN A 2 -2.27 13.47 -5.89
C GLN A 2 -2.12 11.96 -6.08
N VAL A 3 -2.15 11.18 -5.01
CA VAL A 3 -2.06 9.70 -5.04
C VAL A 3 -3.42 9.02 -5.26
N GLY A 4 -4.53 9.79 -5.34
CA GLY A 4 -5.86 9.26 -5.62
C GLY A 4 -6.47 8.41 -4.50
N VAL A 5 -6.03 8.59 -3.25
CA VAL A 5 -6.60 7.89 -2.08
C VAL A 5 -8.04 8.36 -1.85
N PRO A 6 -9.05 7.46 -1.88
CA PRO A 6 -10.46 7.85 -1.76
C PRO A 6 -10.94 8.00 -0.31
N TYR A 7 -10.30 7.33 0.65
CA TYR A 7 -10.70 7.32 2.06
C TYR A 7 -9.52 7.64 2.96
N ILE A 8 -9.78 8.37 4.04
CA ILE A 8 -8.80 8.76 5.05
C ILE A 8 -9.39 8.49 6.43
N ILE A 9 -8.56 7.98 7.33
CA ILE A 9 -8.82 7.91 8.77
C ILE A 9 -7.69 8.66 9.45
N VAL A 10 -8.01 9.45 10.45
CA VAL A 10 -7.03 10.25 11.18
C VAL A 10 -6.75 9.63 12.54
N PHE A 11 -5.48 9.47 12.86
CA PHE A 11 -5.03 9.12 14.20
C PHE A 11 -4.22 10.27 14.78
N LEU A 12 -4.80 11.00 15.74
CA LEU A 12 -4.10 12.05 16.50
C LEU A 12 -3.17 11.39 17.51
N ASN A 13 -1.91 11.24 17.09
CA ASN A 13 -0.91 10.56 17.89
C ASN A 13 -0.30 11.48 18.96
N LYS A 14 0.35 10.89 19.97
CA LYS A 14 1.06 11.58 21.06
C LYS A 14 0.15 12.37 22.01
N CYS A 15 -1.11 12.00 22.13
CA CYS A 15 -2.03 12.65 23.07
C CYS A 15 -1.62 12.48 24.54
N ASP A 16 -0.70 11.55 24.85
CA ASP A 16 -0.08 11.41 26.17
C ASP A 16 0.83 12.58 26.57
N MET A 17 1.23 13.40 25.61
CA MET A 17 2.08 14.59 25.82
C MET A 17 1.27 15.88 25.97
N VAL A 18 -0.05 15.81 25.87
CA VAL A 18 -0.95 16.97 25.91
C VAL A 18 -1.92 16.77 27.07
N ASP A 19 -1.85 17.65 28.05
CA ASP A 19 -2.73 17.62 29.24
C ASP A 19 -4.02 18.45 29.06
N ASP A 20 -4.09 19.23 27.98
CA ASP A 20 -5.18 20.13 27.67
C ASP A 20 -6.09 19.53 26.58
N GLU A 21 -7.31 19.13 26.97
CA GLU A 21 -8.29 18.57 26.04
C GLU A 21 -8.81 19.61 25.05
N GLU A 22 -8.89 20.91 25.44
CA GLU A 22 -9.34 21.97 24.53
C GLU A 22 -8.35 22.14 23.35
N LEU A 23 -7.06 21.91 23.60
CA LEU A 23 -6.05 21.92 22.54
C LEU A 23 -6.22 20.76 21.57
N LEU A 24 -6.57 19.57 22.08
CA LEU A 24 -6.85 18.41 21.21
C LEU A 24 -8.11 18.65 20.37
N ASP A 25 -9.15 19.28 20.93
CA ASP A 25 -10.37 19.63 20.21
C ASP A 25 -10.08 20.64 19.09
N LEU A 26 -9.24 21.64 19.35
CA LEU A 26 -8.79 22.61 18.35
C LEU A 26 -8.04 21.96 17.20
N VAL A 27 -7.08 21.09 17.50
CA VAL A 27 -6.31 20.36 16.47
C VAL A 27 -7.22 19.45 15.65
N GLU A 28 -8.18 18.78 16.27
CA GLU A 28 -9.15 17.96 15.54
C GLU A 28 -10.00 18.80 14.59
N MET A 29 -10.47 19.97 15.04
CA MET A 29 -11.24 20.89 14.22
C MET A 29 -10.43 21.40 13.01
N GLU A 30 -9.18 21.80 13.21
CA GLU A 30 -8.29 22.20 12.12
C GLU A 30 -8.04 21.08 11.10
N VAL A 31 -7.88 19.83 11.58
CA VAL A 31 -7.73 18.68 10.70
C VAL A 31 -9.00 18.43 9.87
N ARG A 32 -10.19 18.57 10.47
CA ARG A 32 -11.47 18.43 9.76
C ARG A 32 -11.67 19.53 8.72
N GLU A 33 -11.31 20.76 9.04
CA GLU A 33 -11.34 21.88 8.08
C GLU A 33 -10.38 21.62 6.91
N LEU A 34 -9.16 21.15 7.19
CA LEU A 34 -8.18 20.80 6.17
C LEU A 34 -8.69 19.67 5.25
N LEU A 35 -9.31 18.64 5.82
CA LEU A 35 -9.93 17.55 5.03
C LEU A 35 -11.01 18.08 4.09
N ASN A 36 -11.87 18.98 4.57
CA ASN A 36 -12.91 19.63 3.76
C ASN A 36 -12.31 20.48 2.64
N GLU A 37 -11.21 21.21 2.90
CA GLU A 37 -10.49 21.98 1.88
C GLU A 37 -9.96 21.10 0.74
N TYR A 38 -9.58 19.86 1.07
CA TYR A 38 -9.11 18.88 0.08
C TYR A 38 -10.23 17.96 -0.45
N ASP A 39 -11.50 18.33 -0.30
CA ASP A 39 -12.69 17.59 -0.74
C ASP A 39 -12.81 16.18 -0.13
N PHE A 40 -12.35 15.97 1.09
CA PHE A 40 -12.70 14.81 1.89
C PHE A 40 -13.85 15.17 2.85
N PRO A 41 -14.70 14.23 3.25
CA PRO A 41 -15.79 14.49 4.19
C PRO A 41 -15.23 14.67 5.62
N GLY A 42 -14.68 15.86 5.91
CA GLY A 42 -13.99 16.12 7.18
C GLY A 42 -14.86 15.87 8.41
N ASP A 43 -16.15 16.18 8.34
CA ASP A 43 -17.07 15.98 9.46
C ASP A 43 -17.39 14.50 9.72
N ASP A 44 -17.45 13.68 8.64
CA ASP A 44 -17.75 12.25 8.71
C ASP A 44 -16.49 11.38 8.83
N THR A 45 -15.30 11.96 8.64
CA THR A 45 -14.03 11.22 8.72
C THR A 45 -13.76 10.79 10.16
N PRO A 46 -13.50 9.50 10.43
CA PRO A 46 -13.12 9.04 11.76
C PRO A 46 -11.80 9.69 12.22
N VAL A 47 -11.82 10.29 13.40
CA VAL A 47 -10.64 10.86 14.06
C VAL A 47 -10.48 10.19 15.42
N ILE A 48 -9.40 9.44 15.59
CA ILE A 48 -9.10 8.69 16.81
C ILE A 48 -7.94 9.37 17.53
N ARG A 49 -8.08 9.63 18.83
CA ARG A 49 -7.05 10.22 19.68
C ARG A 49 -6.31 9.13 20.43
N GLY A 50 -4.97 9.15 20.40
CA GLY A 50 -4.21 8.11 21.05
C GLY A 50 -2.72 8.40 21.24
N SER A 51 -2.04 7.43 21.82
CA SER A 51 -0.59 7.38 21.92
C SER A 51 -0.10 6.00 21.49
N ALA A 52 0.46 5.92 20.30
CA ALA A 52 0.98 4.66 19.77
C ALA A 52 2.12 4.10 20.61
N LEU A 53 2.99 4.96 21.16
CA LEU A 53 4.07 4.55 22.05
C LEU A 53 3.53 3.93 23.32
N LYS A 54 2.61 4.60 24.00
CA LYS A 54 2.01 4.12 25.25
C LYS A 54 1.20 2.85 25.05
N ALA A 55 0.49 2.75 23.94
CA ALA A 55 -0.21 1.51 23.58
C ALA A 55 0.78 0.35 23.34
N LEU A 56 1.91 0.59 22.69
CA LEU A 56 2.97 -0.42 22.49
C LEU A 56 3.60 -0.87 23.82
N GLU A 57 3.72 0.04 24.78
CA GLU A 57 4.18 -0.25 26.17
C GLU A 57 3.12 -1.02 26.98
N GLY A 58 1.92 -1.21 26.46
CA GLY A 58 0.82 -1.94 27.10
C GLY A 58 0.01 -1.11 28.10
N ASP A 59 0.07 0.23 28.01
CA ASP A 59 -0.72 1.11 28.86
C ASP A 59 -2.22 0.93 28.59
N PRO A 60 -3.02 0.51 29.62
CA PRO A 60 -4.43 0.18 29.45
C PRO A 60 -5.30 1.39 29.04
N LYS A 61 -4.83 2.61 29.24
CA LYS A 61 -5.50 3.83 28.80
C LYS A 61 -5.45 3.97 27.27
N TRP A 62 -4.33 3.58 26.65
CA TRP A 62 -4.05 3.87 25.25
C TRP A 62 -4.22 2.70 24.29
N VAL A 63 -4.16 1.45 24.79
CA VAL A 63 -4.41 0.24 23.97
C VAL A 63 -5.79 0.27 23.28
N PRO A 64 -6.89 0.70 23.94
CA PRO A 64 -8.20 0.77 23.29
C PRO A 64 -8.24 1.66 22.04
N ALA A 65 -7.48 2.77 22.02
CA ALA A 65 -7.43 3.66 20.85
C ALA A 65 -6.86 2.98 19.60
N ILE A 66 -5.97 2.00 19.76
CA ILE A 66 -5.47 1.20 18.63
C ILE A 66 -6.54 0.23 18.12
N HIS A 67 -7.33 -0.37 19.02
CA HIS A 67 -8.45 -1.21 18.60
C HIS A 67 -9.53 -0.40 17.88
N GLU A 68 -9.85 0.79 18.40
CA GLU A 68 -10.78 1.73 17.74
C GLU A 68 -10.30 2.14 16.36
N LEU A 69 -9.01 2.41 16.19
CA LEU A 69 -8.41 2.68 14.87
C LEU A 69 -8.62 1.51 13.92
N MET A 70 -8.35 0.27 14.36
CA MET A 70 -8.53 -0.91 13.53
C MET A 70 -10.01 -1.15 13.18
N GLU A 71 -10.93 -0.95 14.13
CA GLU A 71 -12.36 -1.03 13.89
C GLU A 71 -12.85 0.04 12.90
N ALA A 72 -12.32 1.26 13.01
CA ALA A 72 -12.58 2.32 12.04
C ALA A 72 -12.08 1.95 10.64
N VAL A 73 -10.90 1.33 10.52
CA VAL A 73 -10.37 0.83 9.24
C VAL A 73 -11.31 -0.21 8.63
N ASP A 74 -11.77 -1.17 9.42
CA ASP A 74 -12.62 -2.27 8.94
C ASP A 74 -14.04 -1.79 8.57
N SER A 75 -14.56 -0.77 9.25
CA SER A 75 -15.94 -0.28 9.05
C SER A 75 -16.06 0.86 8.04
N TYR A 76 -15.08 1.78 8.02
CA TYR A 76 -15.14 2.99 7.20
C TYR A 76 -14.51 2.84 5.81
N ILE A 77 -13.45 2.02 5.69
CA ILE A 77 -12.77 1.80 4.41
C ILE A 77 -13.37 0.58 3.72
N PRO A 78 -14.04 0.74 2.56
CA PRO A 78 -14.60 -0.40 1.85
C PRO A 78 -13.48 -1.31 1.33
N THR A 79 -13.75 -2.62 1.33
CA THR A 79 -12.84 -3.59 0.70
C THR A 79 -12.67 -3.24 -0.78
N PRO A 80 -11.43 -3.05 -1.28
CA PRO A 80 -11.21 -2.68 -2.67
C PRO A 80 -11.64 -3.81 -3.61
N THR A 81 -12.29 -3.44 -4.71
CA THR A 81 -12.55 -4.37 -5.81
C THR A 81 -11.27 -4.60 -6.59
N ARG A 82 -10.90 -5.87 -6.81
CA ARG A 82 -9.71 -6.26 -7.54
C ARG A 82 -10.07 -6.65 -8.98
N ASP A 83 -9.46 -6.00 -9.96
CA ASP A 83 -9.65 -6.25 -11.39
C ASP A 83 -8.86 -7.50 -11.84
N THR A 84 -9.24 -8.68 -11.36
CA THR A 84 -8.51 -9.94 -11.63
C THR A 84 -8.80 -10.55 -13.00
N ASP A 85 -9.96 -10.23 -13.59
CA ASP A 85 -10.41 -10.81 -14.87
C ASP A 85 -9.79 -10.14 -16.13
N LYS A 86 -9.03 -9.06 -15.92
CA LYS A 86 -8.35 -8.34 -17.00
C LYS A 86 -6.97 -8.94 -17.29
N PRO A 87 -6.39 -8.70 -18.49
CA PRO A 87 -4.99 -9.05 -18.75
C PRO A 87 -4.06 -8.44 -17.69
N PHE A 88 -3.09 -9.23 -17.26
CA PHE A 88 -2.10 -8.79 -16.26
C PHE A 88 -1.37 -7.51 -16.70
N LEU A 89 -1.23 -6.58 -15.78
CA LEU A 89 -0.45 -5.37 -15.95
C LEU A 89 0.21 -4.99 -14.61
N MET A 90 1.52 -4.81 -14.65
CA MET A 90 2.32 -4.34 -13.52
C MET A 90 3.28 -3.25 -14.01
N PRO A 91 3.08 -1.98 -13.67
CA PRO A 91 4.10 -0.95 -13.86
C PRO A 91 5.36 -1.32 -13.07
N VAL A 92 6.52 -1.27 -13.72
CA VAL A 92 7.80 -1.57 -13.06
C VAL A 92 8.24 -0.33 -12.29
N GLU A 93 8.42 -0.48 -10.97
CA GLU A 93 8.85 0.59 -10.05
C GLU A 93 10.36 0.52 -9.79
N ASP A 94 10.90 -0.69 -9.64
CA ASP A 94 12.32 -0.92 -9.42
C ASP A 94 12.78 -2.24 -10.04
N VAL A 95 14.08 -2.33 -10.33
CA VAL A 95 14.70 -3.52 -10.94
C VAL A 95 16.05 -3.80 -10.31
N PHE A 96 16.28 -5.04 -9.89
CA PHE A 96 17.56 -5.47 -9.36
C PHE A 96 17.90 -6.90 -9.78
N THR A 97 19.17 -7.25 -9.67
CA THR A 97 19.64 -8.60 -9.99
C THR A 97 20.00 -9.37 -8.72
N ILE A 98 19.49 -10.59 -8.61
CA ILE A 98 19.91 -11.53 -7.57
C ILE A 98 20.93 -12.48 -8.17
N THR A 99 22.15 -12.50 -7.62
CA THR A 99 23.22 -13.37 -8.07
C THR A 99 22.78 -14.83 -8.07
N GLY A 100 22.89 -15.49 -9.23
CA GLY A 100 22.51 -16.88 -9.42
C GLY A 100 21.00 -17.15 -9.60
N ARG A 101 20.15 -16.13 -9.49
CA ARG A 101 18.69 -16.27 -9.67
C ARG A 101 18.15 -15.51 -10.89
N GLY A 102 18.70 -14.34 -11.19
CA GLY A 102 18.28 -13.52 -12.34
C GLY A 102 17.81 -12.13 -11.96
N THR A 103 17.12 -11.48 -12.89
CA THR A 103 16.58 -10.12 -12.72
C THR A 103 15.20 -10.16 -12.10
N VAL A 104 14.98 -9.32 -11.10
CA VAL A 104 13.68 -9.12 -10.43
C VAL A 104 13.16 -7.73 -10.80
N ALA A 105 11.94 -7.67 -11.30
CA ALA A 105 11.18 -6.43 -11.45
C ALA A 105 10.17 -6.33 -10.30
N THR A 106 10.12 -5.19 -9.62
CA THR A 106 9.14 -4.93 -8.55
C THR A 106 8.11 -3.92 -9.01
N GLY A 107 6.92 -4.04 -8.47
CA GLY A 107 5.83 -3.11 -8.73
C GLY A 107 4.51 -3.59 -8.14
N ARG A 108 3.51 -2.73 -8.19
CA ARG A 108 2.16 -3.09 -7.83
C ARG A 108 1.44 -3.67 -9.05
N VAL A 109 0.80 -4.81 -8.87
CA VAL A 109 -0.10 -5.35 -9.91
C VAL A 109 -1.31 -4.43 -10.03
N GLU A 110 -1.41 -3.75 -11.17
CA GLU A 110 -2.49 -2.80 -11.43
C GLU A 110 -3.80 -3.52 -11.77
N ARG A 111 -3.72 -4.60 -12.52
CA ARG A 111 -4.86 -5.43 -12.93
C ARG A 111 -4.43 -6.84 -13.34
N GLY A 112 -5.40 -7.74 -13.36
CA GLY A 112 -5.21 -9.12 -13.77
C GLY A 112 -4.55 -9.97 -12.70
N GLN A 113 -4.16 -11.17 -13.11
CA GLN A 113 -3.48 -12.15 -12.28
C GLN A 113 -2.25 -12.67 -13.04
N LEU A 114 -1.17 -12.92 -12.32
CA LEU A 114 0.06 -13.53 -12.80
C LEU A 114 0.29 -14.83 -12.04
N ASN A 115 0.41 -15.95 -12.74
CA ASN A 115 0.80 -17.22 -12.15
C ASN A 115 2.28 -17.50 -12.38
N LEU A 116 2.82 -18.39 -11.58
CA LEU A 116 4.17 -18.88 -11.76
C LEU A 116 4.28 -19.58 -13.14
N ASN A 117 5.35 -19.26 -13.88
CA ASN A 117 5.64 -19.69 -15.24
C ASN A 117 4.75 -19.10 -16.35
N ASP A 118 3.92 -18.13 -16.06
CA ASP A 118 3.19 -17.41 -17.11
C ASP A 118 4.16 -16.64 -18.02
N PRO A 119 3.87 -16.61 -19.33
CA PRO A 119 4.59 -15.77 -20.28
C PRO A 119 4.26 -14.29 -20.05
N LEU A 120 5.26 -13.44 -20.13
CA LEU A 120 5.16 -12.01 -19.95
C LEU A 120 5.78 -11.24 -21.12
N GLU A 121 5.23 -10.09 -21.39
CA GLU A 121 5.82 -9.09 -22.28
C GLU A 121 6.31 -7.89 -21.47
N ILE A 122 7.58 -7.51 -21.67
CA ILE A 122 8.14 -6.27 -21.14
C ILE A 122 7.95 -5.22 -22.23
N VAL A 123 7.10 -4.25 -21.94
CA VAL A 123 6.76 -3.14 -22.84
C VAL A 123 7.34 -1.85 -22.29
N GLY A 124 8.01 -1.06 -23.13
CA GLY A 124 8.61 0.20 -22.74
C GLY A 124 9.10 0.99 -23.95
N ILE A 125 10.11 1.82 -23.74
CA ILE A 125 10.71 2.66 -24.80
C ILE A 125 11.46 1.81 -25.82
N HIS A 126 12.02 0.69 -25.40
CA HIS A 126 12.72 -0.27 -26.25
C HIS A 126 11.77 -1.29 -26.87
N GLU A 127 12.28 -2.11 -27.80
CA GLU A 127 11.53 -3.20 -28.38
C GLU A 127 10.95 -4.13 -27.31
N THR A 128 9.68 -4.52 -27.49
CA THR A 128 8.99 -5.46 -26.60
C THR A 128 9.76 -6.78 -26.50
N LYS A 129 9.97 -7.24 -25.27
CA LYS A 129 10.64 -8.51 -24.99
C LYS A 129 9.73 -9.49 -24.30
N ASN A 130 9.77 -10.73 -24.78
CA ASN A 130 9.09 -11.84 -24.14
C ASN A 130 9.98 -12.47 -23.07
N THR A 131 9.37 -12.77 -21.94
CA THR A 131 10.01 -13.45 -20.80
C THR A 131 9.00 -14.37 -20.09
N VAL A 132 9.41 -14.97 -19.00
CA VAL A 132 8.58 -15.85 -18.18
C VAL A 132 8.80 -15.48 -16.71
N ALA A 133 7.72 -15.42 -15.93
CA ALA A 133 7.75 -15.26 -14.48
C ALA A 133 8.23 -16.57 -13.83
N THR A 134 9.50 -16.62 -13.43
CA THR A 134 10.08 -17.83 -12.81
C THR A 134 9.99 -17.83 -11.29
N GLY A 135 9.53 -16.75 -10.70
CA GLY A 135 9.28 -16.62 -9.27
C GLY A 135 8.46 -15.37 -8.99
N ILE A 136 7.62 -15.44 -7.99
CA ILE A 136 6.83 -14.33 -7.47
C ILE A 136 7.09 -14.27 -5.97
N GLU A 137 7.44 -13.10 -5.46
CA GLU A 137 7.77 -12.94 -4.04
C GLU A 137 7.11 -11.68 -3.48
N MET A 138 6.54 -11.81 -2.29
CA MET A 138 6.00 -10.69 -1.50
C MET A 138 6.39 -10.88 -0.04
N PHE A 139 6.95 -9.83 0.60
CA PHE A 139 7.42 -9.85 2.00
C PHE A 139 8.32 -11.06 2.33
N ARG A 140 9.25 -11.41 1.42
CA ARG A 140 10.17 -12.57 1.53
C ARG A 140 9.46 -13.93 1.54
N LYS A 141 8.22 -13.99 1.06
CA LYS A 141 7.48 -15.25 0.87
C LYS A 141 7.29 -15.49 -0.62
N LEU A 142 7.57 -16.72 -1.05
CA LEU A 142 7.28 -17.15 -2.41
C LEU A 142 5.77 -17.35 -2.54
N LEU A 143 5.24 -16.92 -3.67
CA LEU A 143 3.83 -17.01 -4.02
C LEU A 143 3.67 -17.86 -5.28
N ASP A 144 2.56 -18.57 -5.39
CA ASP A 144 2.18 -19.29 -6.60
C ASP A 144 1.57 -18.35 -7.67
N TYR A 145 0.93 -17.28 -7.21
CA TYR A 145 0.36 -16.23 -8.06
C TYR A 145 0.37 -14.87 -7.37
N ALA A 146 0.19 -13.81 -8.16
CA ALA A 146 -0.06 -12.45 -7.72
C ALA A 146 -1.28 -11.89 -8.44
N GLU A 147 -2.04 -11.03 -7.79
CA GLU A 147 -3.25 -10.44 -8.36
C GLU A 147 -3.31 -8.91 -8.17
N SER A 148 -4.25 -8.28 -8.86
CA SER A 148 -4.50 -6.83 -8.78
C SER A 148 -4.48 -6.33 -7.34
N GLY A 149 -3.68 -5.31 -7.06
CA GLY A 149 -3.46 -4.69 -5.74
C GLY A 149 -2.24 -5.23 -4.98
N ASP A 150 -1.67 -6.37 -5.37
CA ASP A 150 -0.47 -6.91 -4.72
C ASP A 150 0.78 -6.15 -5.15
N ASN A 151 1.67 -5.86 -4.20
CA ASN A 151 3.00 -5.32 -4.49
C ASN A 151 4.02 -6.45 -4.41
N VAL A 152 4.60 -6.81 -5.55
CA VAL A 152 5.39 -8.03 -5.69
C VAL A 152 6.72 -7.81 -6.41
N GLY A 153 7.67 -8.71 -6.15
CA GLY A 153 8.85 -8.90 -6.98
C GLY A 153 8.66 -10.11 -7.91
N VAL A 154 8.78 -9.87 -9.20
CA VAL A 154 8.68 -10.91 -10.23
C VAL A 154 10.06 -11.24 -10.77
N LEU A 155 10.47 -12.49 -10.60
CA LEU A 155 11.73 -13.00 -11.15
C LEU A 155 11.54 -13.34 -12.63
N LEU A 156 12.34 -12.70 -13.50
CA LEU A 156 12.23 -12.76 -14.94
C LEU A 156 13.34 -13.63 -15.54
N ARG A 157 12.99 -14.50 -16.47
CA ARG A 157 13.94 -15.39 -17.15
C ARG A 157 14.68 -14.66 -18.28
N GLY A 158 16.01 -14.70 -18.28
CA GLY A 158 16.83 -14.26 -19.42
C GLY A 158 16.77 -12.76 -19.72
N VAL A 159 16.42 -11.95 -18.73
CA VAL A 159 16.35 -10.49 -18.82
C VAL A 159 17.55 -9.88 -18.11
N ASN A 160 18.25 -8.97 -18.80
CA ASN A 160 19.34 -8.20 -18.21
C ASN A 160 18.83 -6.86 -17.69
N LEU A 161 19.46 -6.35 -16.62
CA LEU A 161 19.09 -5.08 -15.97
C LEU A 161 19.05 -3.91 -16.96
N SER A 162 20.00 -3.85 -17.88
CA SER A 162 20.10 -2.78 -18.91
C SER A 162 18.88 -2.68 -19.85
N LEU A 163 18.00 -3.67 -19.84
CA LEU A 163 16.84 -3.72 -20.72
C LEU A 163 15.56 -3.17 -20.08
N ILE A 164 15.57 -2.96 -18.77
CA ILE A 164 14.42 -2.51 -17.99
C ILE A 164 14.64 -1.08 -17.45
N HIS A 165 15.88 -0.59 -17.47
CA HIS A 165 16.14 0.82 -17.15
C HIS A 165 15.54 1.72 -18.22
N ILE A 166 14.57 2.49 -17.80
CA ILE A 166 13.97 3.60 -18.54
C ILE A 166 14.85 4.82 -18.37
#